data_108444ea09750c91cfdeff75dd536008
#
_entry.id   108444ea09750c91cfdeff75dd536008
#
_cell.length_a   1.000
_cell.length_b   1.000
_cell.length_c   1.000
_cell.angle_alpha   90.00
_cell.angle_beta   90.00
_cell.angle_gamma   90.00
#
_symmetry.space_group_name_H-M   'P 1'
#
loop_
_entity.id
_entity.type
_entity.pdbx_description
1 polymer ?
#
loop_
_entity_poly.entity_id
_entity_poly.type
_entity_poly.pdbx_seq_one_letter_code
_entity_poly.pdbx_strand_id
1 'polypeptide(L)'
;MTKIDTYRQALAGLPDWDAYLLAESGLPGPRGNLELAAAVADAGDEPLFRRYVALDAGTAPANTPAEFLAFCGALGLGRLAAEAAGERRAALLA
;
A
#
# COMPACT_ATOMS: atom_id res chain seq x y z
N MET A 1 -10.27 1.43 18.42
CA MET A 1 -9.53 1.85 17.21
C MET A 1 -8.45 0.81 16.91
N THR A 2 -8.35 0.36 15.67
CA THR A 2 -7.36 -0.64 15.27
C THR A 2 -6.04 0.02 14.91
N LYS A 3 -4.97 -0.80 14.78
CA LYS A 3 -3.68 -0.29 14.27
C LYS A 3 -3.83 0.28 12.87
N ILE A 4 -4.66 -0.33 12.04
CA ILE A 4 -4.92 0.15 10.67
C ILE A 4 -5.53 1.55 10.72
N ASP A 5 -6.50 1.77 11.59
CA ASP A 5 -7.13 3.10 11.75
C ASP A 5 -6.12 4.14 12.22
N THR A 6 -5.25 3.77 13.16
CA THR A 6 -4.20 4.65 13.64
C THR A 6 -3.24 5.06 12.52
N TYR A 7 -2.84 4.11 11.69
CA TYR A 7 -1.97 4.41 10.55
C TYR A 7 -2.68 5.27 9.49
N ARG A 8 -3.97 5.01 9.24
CA ARG A 8 -4.74 5.84 8.31
C ARG A 8 -4.80 7.29 8.77
N GLN A 9 -4.98 7.52 10.06
CA GLN A 9 -4.99 8.87 10.63
C GLN A 9 -3.61 9.54 10.50
N ALA A 10 -2.53 8.78 10.74
CA ALA A 10 -1.18 9.31 10.57
C ALA A 10 -0.91 9.71 9.10
N LEU A 11 -1.30 8.87 8.16
CA LEU A 11 -1.12 9.15 6.73
C LEU A 11 -1.90 10.39 6.30
N ALA A 12 -3.10 10.57 6.81
CA ALA A 12 -3.95 11.70 6.45
C ALA A 12 -3.32 13.05 6.78
N GLY A 13 -2.44 13.10 7.78
CA GLY A 13 -1.76 14.32 8.19
C GLY A 13 -0.44 14.59 7.50
N LEU A 14 0.01 13.70 6.60
CA LEU A 14 1.32 13.81 5.97
C LEU A 14 1.20 14.33 4.54
N PRO A 15 2.08 15.29 4.13
CA PRO A 15 2.10 15.76 2.75
C PRO A 15 2.72 14.74 1.79
N ASP A 16 3.61 13.87 2.29
CA ASP A 16 4.28 12.84 1.51
C ASP A 16 4.43 11.60 2.39
N TRP A 17 4.09 10.44 1.85
CA TRP A 17 4.10 9.20 2.60
C TRP A 17 5.41 8.43 2.50
N ASP A 18 6.24 8.70 1.51
CA ASP A 18 7.40 7.86 1.20
C ASP A 18 8.35 7.71 2.40
N ALA A 19 8.76 8.82 3.00
CA ALA A 19 9.69 8.78 4.13
C ALA A 19 9.09 8.05 5.33
N TYR A 20 7.82 8.29 5.61
CA TYR A 20 7.11 7.65 6.72
C TYR A 20 7.04 6.13 6.50
N LEU A 21 6.66 5.72 5.28
CA LEU A 21 6.54 4.30 4.95
C LEU A 21 7.89 3.59 5.02
N LEU A 22 8.96 4.24 4.55
CA LEU A 22 10.31 3.67 4.66
C LEU A 22 10.72 3.48 6.12
N ALA A 23 10.44 4.47 6.97
CA ALA A 23 10.81 4.41 8.37
C ALA A 23 10.01 3.36 9.15
N GLU A 24 8.74 3.17 8.81
CA GLU A 24 7.82 2.29 9.54
C GLU A 24 7.61 0.94 8.85
N SER A 25 8.40 0.63 7.82
CA SER A 25 8.20 -0.56 7.00
C SER A 25 8.39 -1.88 7.74
N GLY A 26 9.17 -1.89 8.82
CA GLY A 26 9.58 -3.12 9.49
C GLY A 26 10.69 -3.87 8.78
N LEU A 27 11.22 -3.33 7.67
CA LEU A 27 12.31 -3.92 6.91
C LEU A 27 13.59 -3.11 7.09
N PRO A 28 14.77 -3.76 7.11
CA PRO A 28 14.94 -5.22 7.04
C PRO A 28 14.44 -5.91 8.31
N GLY A 29 13.88 -7.10 8.13
CA GLY A 29 13.30 -7.83 9.26
C GLY A 29 12.57 -9.08 8.77
N PRO A 30 11.98 -9.86 9.69
CA PRO A 30 11.31 -11.12 9.31
C PRO A 30 10.06 -10.91 8.47
N ARG A 31 9.44 -9.73 8.55
CA ARG A 31 8.29 -9.39 7.69
C ARG A 31 8.05 -7.88 7.72
N GLY A 32 7.38 -7.38 6.69
CA GLY A 32 6.98 -5.99 6.63
C GLY A 32 5.80 -5.68 7.55
N ASN A 33 5.51 -4.39 7.69
CA ASN A 33 4.42 -3.88 8.52
C ASN A 33 3.08 -4.01 7.79
N LEU A 34 2.41 -5.15 7.96
CA LEU A 34 1.18 -5.48 7.23
C LEU A 34 0.03 -4.54 7.56
N GLU A 35 -0.08 -4.08 8.79
CA GLU A 35 -1.14 -3.15 9.20
C GLU A 35 -0.97 -1.80 8.49
N LEU A 36 0.27 -1.32 8.37
CA LEU A 36 0.55 -0.09 7.63
C LEU A 36 0.27 -0.27 6.13
N ALA A 37 0.65 -1.41 5.56
CA ALA A 37 0.36 -1.70 4.15
C ALA A 37 -1.14 -1.69 3.88
N ALA A 38 -1.94 -2.26 4.78
CA ALA A 38 -3.39 -2.24 4.66
C ALA A 38 -3.93 -0.80 4.72
N ALA A 39 -3.38 0.03 5.59
CA ALA A 39 -3.78 1.44 5.69
C ALA A 39 -3.47 2.20 4.40
N VAL A 40 -2.30 1.94 3.79
CA VAL A 40 -1.92 2.55 2.51
C VAL A 40 -2.89 2.12 1.41
N ALA A 41 -3.24 0.84 1.36
CA ALA A 41 -4.17 0.32 0.36
C ALA A 41 -5.57 0.93 0.50
N ASP A 42 -5.98 1.23 1.74
CA ASP A 42 -7.28 1.87 2.01
C ASP A 42 -7.28 3.36 1.66
N ALA A 43 -6.20 4.06 1.94
CA ALA A 43 -6.14 5.52 1.88
C ALA A 43 -5.48 6.07 0.61
N GLY A 44 -4.68 5.27 -0.09
CA GLY A 44 -3.97 5.69 -1.29
C GLY A 44 -4.84 5.67 -2.54
N ASP A 45 -4.24 6.06 -3.66
CA ASP A 45 -4.93 6.11 -4.95
C ASP A 45 -4.12 5.38 -6.03
N GLU A 46 -4.72 5.20 -7.20
CA GLU A 46 -4.10 4.46 -8.28
C GLU A 46 -2.76 5.05 -8.73
N PRO A 47 -2.61 6.38 -8.92
CA PRO A 47 -1.30 6.94 -9.30
C PRO A 47 -0.20 6.61 -8.29
N LEU A 48 -0.50 6.68 -6.99
CA LEU A 48 0.46 6.34 -5.95
C LEU A 48 0.85 4.87 -6.03
N PHE A 49 -0.14 3.97 -6.16
CA PHE A 49 0.12 2.54 -6.23
C PHE A 49 0.96 2.18 -7.46
N ARG A 50 0.66 2.79 -8.61
CA ARG A 50 1.44 2.55 -9.83
C ARG A 50 2.88 3.01 -9.70
N ARG A 51 3.11 4.14 -9.03
CA ARG A 51 4.46 4.64 -8.77
C ARG A 51 5.25 3.66 -7.91
N TYR A 52 4.62 3.10 -6.89
CA TYR A 52 5.28 2.14 -6.00
C TYR A 52 5.56 0.81 -6.70
N VAL A 53 4.62 0.30 -7.48
CA VAL A 53 4.79 -0.97 -8.20
C VAL A 53 5.89 -0.87 -9.27
N ALA A 54 6.16 0.33 -9.77
CA ALA A 54 7.21 0.54 -10.76
C ALA A 54 8.62 0.34 -10.17
N LEU A 55 8.77 0.30 -8.84
CA LEU A 55 10.04 0.00 -8.20
C LEU A 55 10.41 -1.46 -8.46
N ASP A 56 11.62 -1.70 -8.94
CA ASP A 56 12.08 -3.05 -9.29
C ASP A 56 13.18 -3.54 -8.33
N ALA A 57 13.73 -4.72 -8.60
CA ALA A 57 14.75 -5.31 -7.74
C ALA A 57 16.03 -4.46 -7.65
N GLY A 58 16.28 -3.59 -8.61
CA GLY A 58 17.43 -2.68 -8.57
C GLY A 58 17.19 -1.47 -7.69
N THR A 59 15.94 -0.97 -7.66
CA THR A 59 15.55 0.20 -6.86
C THR A 59 14.90 -0.17 -5.54
N ALA A 60 14.37 -1.41 -5.44
CA ALA A 60 13.72 -1.92 -4.22
C ALA A 60 14.19 -3.35 -3.95
N PRO A 61 15.46 -3.53 -3.55
CA PRO A 61 15.98 -4.88 -3.27
C PRO A 61 15.20 -5.59 -2.19
N ALA A 62 15.20 -6.93 -2.24
CA ALA A 62 14.49 -7.74 -1.26
C ALA A 62 14.95 -7.44 0.17
N ASN A 63 14.00 -7.43 1.10
CA ASN A 63 14.22 -7.17 2.53
C ASN A 63 14.85 -5.80 2.81
N THR A 64 14.52 -4.81 1.98
CA THR A 64 14.87 -3.40 2.25
C THR A 64 13.59 -2.59 2.44
N PRO A 65 13.66 -1.41 3.12
CA PRO A 65 12.48 -0.56 3.25
C PRO A 65 11.81 -0.21 1.93
N ALA A 66 12.58 -0.05 0.85
CA ALA A 66 12.01 0.26 -0.46
C ALA A 66 11.12 -0.86 -1.00
N GLU A 67 11.41 -2.12 -0.68
CA GLU A 67 10.54 -3.25 -1.05
C GLU A 67 9.14 -3.08 -0.48
N PHE A 68 9.02 -2.48 0.71
CA PHE A 68 7.74 -2.24 1.35
C PHE A 68 6.86 -1.32 0.50
N LEU A 69 7.43 -0.31 -0.14
CA LEU A 69 6.67 0.58 -1.03
C LEU A 69 6.08 -0.22 -2.19
N ALA A 70 6.89 -1.08 -2.82
CA ALA A 70 6.42 -1.93 -3.92
C ALA A 70 5.29 -2.85 -3.48
N PHE A 71 5.41 -3.42 -2.28
CA PHE A 71 4.37 -4.27 -1.70
C PHE A 71 3.07 -3.49 -1.48
N CYS A 72 3.16 -2.28 -0.93
CA CYS A 72 1.98 -1.43 -0.72
C CYS A 72 1.29 -1.10 -2.05
N GLY A 73 2.05 -0.82 -3.09
CA GLY A 73 1.51 -0.55 -4.42
C GLY A 73 0.77 -1.76 -4.99
N ALA A 74 1.37 -2.94 -4.89
CA ALA A 74 0.75 -4.17 -5.37
C ALA A 74 -0.55 -4.47 -4.62
N LEU A 75 -0.55 -4.32 -3.30
CA LEU A 75 -1.74 -4.54 -2.49
C LEU A 75 -2.85 -3.55 -2.85
N GLY A 76 -2.50 -2.28 -3.03
CA GLY A 76 -3.47 -1.25 -3.40
C GLY A 76 -4.10 -1.48 -4.75
N LEU A 77 -3.29 -1.81 -5.77
CA LEU A 77 -3.80 -2.12 -7.11
C LEU A 77 -4.67 -3.37 -7.08
N GLY A 78 -4.29 -4.38 -6.30
CA GLY A 78 -5.08 -5.59 -6.15
C GLY A 78 -6.47 -5.30 -5.58
N ARG A 79 -6.56 -4.41 -4.61
CA ARG A 79 -7.85 -4.00 -4.03
C ARG A 79 -8.69 -3.23 -5.04
N LEU A 80 -8.10 -2.31 -5.80
CA LEU A 80 -8.83 -1.58 -6.84
C LEU A 80 -9.36 -2.51 -7.90
N ALA A 81 -8.57 -3.50 -8.32
CA ALA A 81 -9.02 -4.49 -9.30
C ALA A 81 -10.18 -5.34 -8.75
N ALA A 82 -10.11 -5.73 -7.48
CA ALA A 82 -11.18 -6.51 -6.85
C ALA A 82 -12.47 -5.70 -6.73
N GLU A 83 -12.38 -4.42 -6.38
CA GLU A 83 -13.54 -3.53 -6.31
C GLU A 83 -14.17 -3.33 -7.69
N ALA A 84 -13.35 -3.10 -8.72
CA ALA A 84 -13.84 -2.95 -10.08
C ALA A 84 -14.54 -4.21 -10.59
N ALA A 85 -14.00 -5.39 -10.28
CA ALA A 85 -14.63 -6.67 -10.63
C ALA A 85 -15.97 -6.85 -9.91
N GLY A 86 -16.04 -6.46 -8.63
CA GLY A 86 -17.27 -6.52 -7.86
C GLY A 86 -18.33 -5.58 -8.41
N GLU A 87 -17.97 -4.36 -8.77
CA GLU A 87 -18.89 -3.39 -9.36
C GLU A 87 -19.41 -3.87 -10.71
N ARG A 88 -18.52 -4.41 -11.55
CA ARG A 88 -18.91 -4.95 -12.85
C ARG A 88 -19.87 -6.12 -12.70
N ARG A 89 -19.61 -7.00 -11.74
CA ARG A 89 -20.50 -8.14 -11.46
C ARG A 89 -21.86 -7.64 -10.99
N ALA A 90 -21.90 -6.69 -10.09
CA ALA A 90 -23.14 -6.12 -9.59
C ALA A 90 -23.95 -5.48 -10.72
N ALA A 91 -23.29 -4.77 -11.63
CA ALA A 91 -23.95 -4.15 -12.79
C ALA A 91 -24.57 -5.20 -13.73
N LEU A 92 -23.90 -6.34 -13.90
CA LEU A 92 -24.40 -7.42 -14.76
C LEU A 92 -25.60 -8.16 -14.15
N LEU A 93 -25.67 -8.17 -12.81
CA LEU A 93 -26.74 -8.87 -12.09
C LEU A 93 -27.95 -7.98 -11.78
N ALA A 94 -27.78 -6.69 -11.91
CA ALA A 94 -28.83 -5.72 -11.58
C ALA A 94 -29.98 -5.70 -12.64
#